data_de0b726690a18eccaf0a9545e8ea8133
#
_entry.id   de0b726690a18eccaf0a9545e8ea8133
#
_cell.length_a   1.000
_cell.length_b   1.000
_cell.length_c   1.000
_cell.angle_alpha   90.00
_cell.angle_beta   90.00
_cell.angle_gamma   90.00
#
_symmetry.space_group_name_H-M   'P 1'
#
loop_
_entity.id
_entity.type
_entity.pdbx_description
1 polymer ?
#
loop_
_entity_poly.entity_id
_entity_poly.type
_entity_poly.pdbx_seq_one_letter_code
_entity_poly.pdbx_strand_id
1 'polypeptide(L)'
;GADEVQSFAMEYGLPVAIKAAFGGGGRGMKVAYSAEEIPELFESATREATSAFGRGECFVERYLDRARHVEAQVLADKHGNVVVVGTRDCSLQRRFQKLVEEAPAPFLTDEQRASIHESAKRICREAGYYGAGTVEYLVGADGLISFLEVNTRLQVEHPVSEVTTGLDLVREQFRIAEGHELSLKEDPTPRGHAFEFRINGEDAAANFMPAPGTIVKYSEPSGPGVRVDSGVVQGSVIGGQFDSMLAKLIVWGPDRETAL
;
A
#
# COMPACT_ATOMS: atom_id res chain seq x y z
N GLY A 1 -15.58 -23.79 4.48
CA GLY A 1 -16.96 -23.40 4.16
C GLY A 1 -17.49 -22.35 5.12
N ALA A 2 -18.75 -21.93 4.95
CA ALA A 2 -19.37 -20.91 5.81
C ALA A 2 -19.40 -21.31 7.29
N ASP A 3 -19.59 -22.60 7.59
CA ASP A 3 -19.60 -23.13 8.97
C ASP A 3 -18.23 -22.97 9.65
N GLU A 4 -17.15 -23.10 8.91
CA GLU A 4 -15.79 -22.89 9.44
C GLU A 4 -15.58 -21.40 9.73
N VAL A 5 -16.08 -20.50 8.89
CA VAL A 5 -16.04 -19.05 9.12
C VAL A 5 -16.87 -18.68 10.37
N GLN A 6 -18.05 -19.26 10.55
CA GLN A 6 -18.86 -19.08 11.76
C GLN A 6 -18.13 -19.57 13.02
N SER A 7 -17.52 -20.75 12.95
CA SER A 7 -16.71 -21.29 14.05
C SER A 7 -15.53 -20.37 14.40
N PHE A 8 -14.83 -19.85 13.39
CA PHE A 8 -13.77 -18.89 13.58
C PHE A 8 -14.28 -17.59 14.24
N ALA A 9 -15.43 -17.07 13.79
CA ALA A 9 -16.03 -15.88 14.37
C ALA A 9 -16.47 -16.08 15.82
N MET A 10 -16.93 -17.30 16.20
CA MET A 10 -17.27 -17.64 17.58
C MET A 10 -16.01 -17.69 18.47
N GLU A 11 -14.90 -18.18 17.95
CA GLU A 11 -13.63 -18.32 18.70
C GLU A 11 -12.88 -16.99 18.85
N TYR A 12 -12.76 -16.22 17.76
CA TYR A 12 -11.91 -15.01 17.68
C TYR A 12 -12.70 -13.70 17.72
N GLY A 13 -14.02 -13.76 17.70
CA GLY A 13 -14.90 -12.58 17.70
C GLY A 13 -15.16 -11.99 16.29
N LEU A 14 -16.11 -11.08 16.26
CA LEU A 14 -16.48 -10.29 15.07
C LEU A 14 -15.88 -8.88 15.19
N PRO A 15 -15.68 -8.16 14.07
CA PRO A 15 -15.94 -8.58 12.69
C PRO A 15 -14.84 -9.48 12.12
N VAL A 16 -15.20 -10.26 11.08
CA VAL A 16 -14.30 -11.11 10.34
C VAL A 16 -14.28 -10.76 8.85
N ALA A 17 -13.11 -10.89 8.21
CA ALA A 17 -12.95 -10.73 6.77
C ALA A 17 -12.86 -12.10 6.09
N ILE A 18 -13.66 -12.30 5.05
CA ILE A 18 -13.63 -13.44 4.15
C ILE A 18 -12.91 -13.00 2.89
N LYS A 19 -11.79 -13.62 2.57
CA LYS A 19 -10.91 -13.22 1.47
C LYS A 19 -10.70 -14.35 0.47
N ALA A 20 -10.62 -14.00 -0.82
CA ALA A 20 -10.21 -14.94 -1.87
C ALA A 20 -8.75 -15.36 -1.65
N ALA A 21 -8.48 -16.67 -1.64
CA ALA A 21 -7.13 -17.22 -1.39
C ALA A 21 -6.13 -16.87 -2.51
N PHE A 22 -6.61 -16.64 -3.73
CA PHE A 22 -5.80 -16.28 -4.90
C PHE A 22 -6.05 -14.84 -5.36
N GLY A 23 -6.66 -14.01 -4.49
CA GLY A 23 -6.96 -12.61 -4.73
C GLY A 23 -5.95 -11.68 -4.08
N GLY A 24 -6.05 -10.39 -4.44
CA GLY A 24 -5.25 -9.32 -3.86
C GLY A 24 -5.96 -7.97 -4.04
N GLY A 25 -5.47 -6.93 -3.36
CA GLY A 25 -6.01 -5.57 -3.48
C GLY A 25 -7.49 -5.42 -3.05
N GLY A 26 -7.97 -6.24 -2.11
CA GLY A 26 -9.33 -6.19 -1.60
C GLY A 26 -10.40 -6.79 -2.52
N ARG A 27 -10.03 -7.30 -3.70
CA ARG A 27 -10.96 -7.96 -4.61
C ARG A 27 -11.38 -9.32 -4.06
N GLY A 28 -12.70 -9.60 -4.01
CA GLY A 28 -13.23 -10.83 -3.40
C GLY A 28 -13.16 -10.84 -1.88
N MET A 29 -13.06 -9.65 -1.23
CA MET A 29 -13.12 -9.51 0.21
C MET A 29 -14.53 -9.10 0.65
N LYS A 30 -15.06 -9.77 1.67
CA LYS A 30 -16.31 -9.42 2.36
C LYS A 30 -16.06 -9.35 3.86
N VAL A 31 -16.72 -8.41 4.52
CA VAL A 31 -16.60 -8.25 5.98
C VAL A 31 -17.94 -8.56 6.60
N ALA A 32 -17.96 -9.51 7.54
CA ALA A 32 -19.15 -9.85 8.32
C ALA A 32 -19.05 -9.22 9.72
N TYR A 33 -20.07 -8.44 10.05
CA TYR A 33 -20.20 -7.81 11.37
C TYR A 33 -21.12 -8.60 12.29
N SER A 34 -21.91 -9.54 11.72
CA SER A 34 -22.74 -10.46 12.48
C SER A 34 -22.60 -11.90 11.96
N ALA A 35 -22.91 -12.87 12.79
CA ALA A 35 -22.83 -14.29 12.42
C ALA A 35 -23.85 -14.68 11.34
N GLU A 36 -25.00 -13.99 11.33
CA GLU A 36 -26.10 -14.21 10.39
C GLU A 36 -25.72 -13.83 8.95
N GLU A 37 -24.83 -12.85 8.77
CA GLU A 37 -24.37 -12.41 7.45
C GLU A 37 -23.36 -13.37 6.80
N ILE A 38 -22.68 -14.20 7.60
CA ILE A 38 -21.54 -15.02 7.14
C ILE A 38 -21.91 -15.93 5.96
N PRO A 39 -23.03 -16.68 5.96
CA PRO A 39 -23.32 -17.59 4.86
C PRO A 39 -23.46 -16.87 3.51
N GLU A 40 -24.22 -15.78 3.46
CA GLU A 40 -24.44 -15.00 2.25
C GLU A 40 -23.14 -14.34 1.76
N LEU A 41 -22.36 -13.75 2.67
CA LEU A 41 -21.10 -13.10 2.35
C LEU A 41 -20.04 -14.08 1.89
N PHE A 42 -20.00 -15.31 2.45
CA PHE A 42 -19.11 -16.38 2.01
C PHE A 42 -19.43 -16.82 0.57
N GLU A 43 -20.71 -17.06 0.26
CA GLU A 43 -21.13 -17.39 -1.10
C GLU A 43 -20.80 -16.26 -2.10
N SER A 44 -21.04 -15.01 -1.70
CA SER A 44 -20.71 -13.83 -2.51
C SER A 44 -19.20 -13.73 -2.78
N ALA A 45 -18.36 -13.91 -1.74
CA ALA A 45 -16.91 -13.91 -1.89
C ALA A 45 -16.43 -15.03 -2.82
N THR A 46 -16.96 -16.24 -2.66
CA THR A 46 -16.63 -17.40 -3.49
C THR A 46 -17.01 -17.19 -4.96
N ARG A 47 -18.20 -16.65 -5.25
CA ARG A 47 -18.62 -16.32 -6.63
C ARG A 47 -17.71 -15.27 -7.25
N GLU A 48 -17.39 -14.22 -6.51
CA GLU A 48 -16.53 -13.14 -6.98
C GLU A 48 -15.09 -13.63 -7.22
N ALA A 49 -14.57 -14.45 -6.30
CA ALA A 49 -13.25 -15.08 -6.45
C ALA A 49 -13.18 -15.98 -7.69
N THR A 50 -14.19 -16.82 -7.89
CA THR A 50 -14.26 -17.69 -9.06
C THR A 50 -14.32 -16.90 -10.37
N SER A 51 -15.12 -15.83 -10.41
CA SER A 51 -15.24 -14.97 -11.58
C SER A 51 -13.95 -14.22 -11.90
N ALA A 52 -13.26 -13.71 -10.87
CA ALA A 52 -12.08 -12.86 -11.04
C ALA A 52 -10.77 -13.66 -11.21
N PHE A 53 -10.65 -14.82 -10.56
CA PHE A 53 -9.38 -15.58 -10.48
C PHE A 53 -9.51 -17.03 -10.97
N GLY A 54 -10.70 -17.46 -11.40
CA GLY A 54 -10.97 -18.84 -11.85
C GLY A 54 -11.02 -19.87 -10.72
N ARG A 55 -10.87 -19.45 -9.47
CA ARG A 55 -10.84 -20.29 -8.26
C ARG A 55 -11.62 -19.62 -7.13
N GLY A 56 -12.45 -20.39 -6.44
CA GLY A 56 -13.37 -19.89 -5.42
C GLY A 56 -12.93 -20.11 -3.97
N GLU A 57 -11.71 -20.61 -3.74
CA GLU A 57 -11.21 -20.84 -2.38
C GLU A 57 -11.08 -19.52 -1.63
N CYS A 58 -11.66 -19.48 -0.44
CA CYS A 58 -11.61 -18.36 0.47
C CYS A 58 -11.03 -18.78 1.83
N PHE A 59 -10.42 -17.84 2.52
CA PHE A 59 -10.00 -17.98 3.91
C PHE A 59 -10.64 -16.88 4.76
N VAL A 60 -10.61 -17.05 6.08
CA VAL A 60 -11.13 -16.08 7.05
C VAL A 60 -10.01 -15.57 7.93
N GLU A 61 -10.10 -14.28 8.29
CA GLU A 61 -9.23 -13.66 9.28
C GLU A 61 -10.01 -12.65 10.13
N ARG A 62 -9.45 -12.24 11.27
CA ARG A 62 -10.01 -11.12 12.04
C ARG A 62 -9.96 -9.85 11.20
N TYR A 63 -11.07 -9.13 11.18
CA TYR A 63 -11.10 -7.80 10.56
C TYR A 63 -10.79 -6.73 11.63
N LEU A 64 -9.77 -5.92 11.37
CA LEU A 64 -9.42 -4.83 12.25
C LEU A 64 -10.16 -3.57 11.80
N ASP A 65 -11.23 -3.23 12.51
CA ASP A 65 -11.98 -2.01 12.23
C ASP A 65 -11.12 -0.77 12.55
N ARG A 66 -11.19 0.24 11.70
CA ARG A 66 -10.44 1.50 11.82
C ARG A 66 -8.93 1.33 11.98
N ALA A 67 -8.36 0.24 11.45
CA ALA A 67 -6.93 0.05 11.44
C ALA A 67 -6.25 1.06 10.49
N ARG A 68 -5.03 1.46 10.85
CA ARG A 68 -4.15 2.18 9.94
C ARG A 68 -3.47 1.21 9.01
N HIS A 69 -3.38 1.58 7.74
CA HIS A 69 -2.63 0.85 6.73
C HIS A 69 -1.18 1.36 6.73
N VAL A 70 -0.29 0.57 7.28
CA VAL A 70 1.13 0.91 7.41
C VAL A 70 1.97 -0.04 6.57
N GLU A 71 2.95 0.51 5.88
CA GLU A 71 3.82 -0.22 4.96
C GLU A 71 5.28 -0.08 5.35
N ALA A 72 6.04 -1.16 5.17
CA ALA A 72 7.50 -1.16 5.24
C ALA A 72 8.08 -1.26 3.82
N GLN A 73 8.78 -0.22 3.37
CA GLN A 73 9.51 -0.26 2.11
C GLN A 73 10.78 -1.08 2.29
N VAL A 74 10.90 -2.18 1.56
CA VAL A 74 12.08 -3.05 1.61
C VAL A 74 12.93 -2.94 0.36
N LEU A 75 14.24 -3.09 0.54
CA LEU A 75 15.20 -3.44 -0.48
C LEU A 75 15.95 -4.70 -0.03
N ALA A 76 16.05 -5.67 -0.92
CA ALA A 76 16.77 -6.92 -0.68
C ALA A 76 17.63 -7.27 -1.88
N ASP A 77 18.85 -7.77 -1.65
CA ASP A 77 19.75 -8.21 -2.71
C ASP A 77 19.88 -9.74 -2.78
N LYS A 78 20.58 -10.21 -3.79
CA LYS A 78 20.86 -11.65 -3.98
C LYS A 78 21.93 -12.21 -3.03
N HIS A 79 22.52 -11.36 -2.18
CA HIS A 79 23.57 -11.70 -1.22
C HIS A 79 23.01 -11.90 0.20
N GLY A 80 21.68 -11.78 0.37
CA GLY A 80 21.00 -11.96 1.65
C GLY A 80 20.87 -10.70 2.51
N ASN A 81 21.31 -9.54 1.98
CA ASN A 81 21.11 -8.27 2.67
C ASN A 81 19.67 -7.80 2.48
N VAL A 82 19.02 -7.38 3.56
CA VAL A 82 17.68 -6.81 3.57
C VAL A 82 17.66 -5.60 4.46
N VAL A 83 17.20 -4.47 3.93
CA VAL A 83 17.01 -3.21 4.67
C VAL A 83 15.56 -2.73 4.53
N VAL A 84 15.06 -2.07 5.56
CA VAL A 84 13.79 -1.32 5.52
C VAL A 84 14.12 0.15 5.35
N VAL A 85 13.74 0.71 4.20
CA VAL A 85 14.02 2.12 3.83
C VAL A 85 13.19 3.09 4.67
N GLY A 86 12.10 2.60 5.26
CA GLY A 86 11.23 3.35 6.14
C GLY A 86 9.79 2.85 6.06
N THR A 87 8.93 3.51 6.82
CA THR A 87 7.49 3.19 6.85
C THR A 87 6.69 4.27 6.14
N ARG A 88 5.56 3.86 5.57
CA ARG A 88 4.53 4.76 5.03
C ARG A 88 3.20 4.51 5.71
N ASP A 89 2.39 5.53 5.81
CA ASP A 89 0.97 5.41 6.13
C ASP A 89 0.15 5.66 4.87
N CYS A 90 -0.67 4.69 4.51
CA CYS A 90 -1.50 4.69 3.31
C CYS A 90 -2.99 4.54 3.67
N SER A 91 -3.39 5.02 4.84
CA SER A 91 -4.77 4.85 5.36
C SER A 91 -5.80 5.70 4.63
N LEU A 92 -5.40 6.81 3.99
CA LEU A 92 -6.30 7.66 3.23
C LEU A 92 -6.62 7.04 1.87
N GLN A 93 -7.73 6.31 1.84
CA GLN A 93 -8.18 5.53 0.69
C GLN A 93 -9.62 5.84 0.34
N ARG A 94 -9.97 5.64 -0.92
CA ARG A 94 -11.35 5.60 -1.39
C ARG A 94 -11.58 4.27 -2.12
N ARG A 95 -12.54 3.48 -1.66
CA ARG A 95 -12.85 2.15 -2.23
C ARG A 95 -11.61 1.25 -2.32
N PHE A 96 -10.79 1.23 -1.25
CA PHE A 96 -9.53 0.49 -1.15
C PHE A 96 -8.42 0.96 -2.11
N GLN A 97 -8.59 2.11 -2.78
CA GLN A 97 -7.54 2.77 -3.54
C GLN A 97 -6.90 3.87 -2.72
N LYS A 98 -5.59 3.82 -2.58
CA LYS A 98 -4.78 4.84 -1.91
C LYS A 98 -4.92 6.17 -2.66
N LEU A 99 -5.07 7.27 -1.93
CA LEU A 99 -5.22 8.63 -2.49
C LEU A 99 -4.14 9.57 -1.97
N VAL A 100 -3.78 9.41 -0.69
CA VAL A 100 -2.73 10.19 -0.03
C VAL A 100 -1.90 9.24 0.80
N GLU A 101 -0.60 9.32 0.65
CA GLU A 101 0.38 8.55 1.39
C GLU A 101 1.38 9.48 2.09
N GLU A 102 1.84 9.11 3.27
CA GLU A 102 2.84 9.88 4.00
C GLU A 102 3.98 9.01 4.55
N ALA A 103 5.16 9.59 4.65
CA ALA A 103 6.34 8.97 5.24
C ALA A 103 7.13 9.97 6.11
N PRO A 104 7.70 9.47 7.25
CA PRO A 104 7.45 8.16 7.84
C PRO A 104 6.02 8.03 8.35
N ALA A 105 5.53 6.79 8.54
CA ALA A 105 4.21 6.57 9.11
C ALA A 105 4.09 7.24 10.49
N PRO A 106 3.14 8.19 10.67
CA PRO A 106 2.96 8.89 11.93
C PRO A 106 2.31 7.98 12.98
N PHE A 107 2.37 8.40 14.24
CA PHE A 107 1.67 7.77 15.38
C PHE A 107 2.08 6.33 15.72
N LEU A 108 3.15 5.80 15.13
CA LEU A 108 3.76 4.55 15.58
C LEU A 108 4.65 4.83 16.78
N THR A 109 4.56 3.94 17.80
CA THR A 109 5.59 3.92 18.84
C THR A 109 6.91 3.40 18.27
N ASP A 110 8.01 3.63 18.97
CA ASP A 110 9.32 3.11 18.53
C ASP A 110 9.35 1.58 18.53
N GLU A 111 8.65 0.93 19.47
CA GLU A 111 8.50 -0.51 19.54
C GLU A 111 7.69 -1.05 18.34
N GLN A 112 6.61 -0.38 17.97
CA GLN A 112 5.80 -0.76 16.81
C GLN A 112 6.62 -0.63 15.52
N ARG A 113 7.35 0.47 15.36
CA ARG A 113 8.24 0.70 14.23
C ARG A 113 9.31 -0.38 14.13
N ALA A 114 10.00 -0.67 15.24
CA ALA A 114 11.01 -1.72 15.30
C ALA A 114 10.43 -3.10 14.96
N SER A 115 9.25 -3.42 15.49
CA SER A 115 8.55 -4.67 15.20
C SER A 115 8.19 -4.82 13.72
N ILE A 116 7.68 -3.75 13.07
CA ILE A 116 7.38 -3.73 11.64
C ILE A 116 8.67 -3.95 10.82
N HIS A 117 9.76 -3.23 11.14
CA HIS A 117 11.03 -3.36 10.44
C HIS A 117 11.59 -4.79 10.53
N GLU A 118 11.65 -5.36 11.74
CA GLU A 118 12.18 -6.70 11.93
C GLU A 118 11.29 -7.79 11.30
N SER A 119 9.98 -7.63 11.39
CA SER A 119 9.01 -8.53 10.73
C SER A 119 9.21 -8.51 9.22
N ALA A 120 9.30 -7.33 8.60
CA ALA A 120 9.48 -7.18 7.16
C ALA A 120 10.80 -7.80 6.69
N LYS A 121 11.90 -7.55 7.41
CA LYS A 121 13.21 -8.16 7.10
C LYS A 121 13.17 -9.69 7.20
N ARG A 122 12.54 -10.22 8.25
CA ARG A 122 12.39 -11.67 8.46
C ARG A 122 11.59 -12.31 7.34
N ILE A 123 10.44 -11.73 6.97
CA ILE A 123 9.60 -12.22 5.87
C ILE A 123 10.41 -12.29 4.57
N CYS A 124 11.14 -11.23 4.23
CA CYS A 124 11.94 -11.20 3.00
C CYS A 124 13.08 -12.20 3.01
N ARG A 125 13.79 -12.36 4.15
CA ARG A 125 14.87 -13.36 4.28
C ARG A 125 14.37 -14.78 4.15
N GLU A 126 13.30 -15.13 4.86
CA GLU A 126 12.72 -16.48 4.82
C GLU A 126 12.16 -16.85 3.44
N ALA A 127 11.64 -15.85 2.71
CA ALA A 127 11.16 -16.03 1.35
C ALA A 127 12.28 -16.03 0.29
N GLY A 128 13.53 -15.71 0.65
CA GLY A 128 14.62 -15.52 -0.31
C GLY A 128 14.35 -14.38 -1.30
N TYR A 129 13.61 -13.35 -0.86
CA TYR A 129 13.21 -12.24 -1.70
C TYR A 129 14.40 -11.35 -2.08
N TYR A 130 14.41 -10.86 -3.32
CA TYR A 130 15.33 -9.83 -3.78
C TYR A 130 14.60 -8.83 -4.71
N GLY A 131 14.99 -7.58 -4.65
CA GLY A 131 14.36 -6.45 -5.34
C GLY A 131 13.84 -5.39 -4.38
N ALA A 132 13.14 -4.40 -4.94
CA ALA A 132 12.33 -3.47 -4.16
C ALA A 132 10.96 -4.09 -3.93
N GLY A 133 10.49 -4.08 -2.68
CA GLY A 133 9.19 -4.62 -2.31
C GLY A 133 8.61 -3.85 -1.14
N THR A 134 7.37 -4.15 -0.84
CA THR A 134 6.65 -3.53 0.28
C THR A 134 5.94 -4.61 1.08
N VAL A 135 6.13 -4.59 2.38
CA VAL A 135 5.38 -5.43 3.32
C VAL A 135 4.32 -4.56 3.97
N GLU A 136 3.06 -4.93 3.80
CA GLU A 136 1.90 -4.18 4.28
C GLU A 136 1.36 -4.76 5.58
N TYR A 137 0.96 -3.86 6.48
CA TYR A 137 0.42 -4.17 7.79
C TYR A 137 -0.83 -3.35 8.08
N LEU A 138 -1.71 -3.92 8.89
CA LEU A 138 -2.77 -3.20 9.56
C LEU A 138 -2.38 -2.98 11.03
N VAL A 139 -2.47 -1.74 11.48
CA VAL A 139 -2.20 -1.37 12.87
C VAL A 139 -3.51 -0.94 13.52
N GLY A 140 -4.03 -1.77 14.41
CA GLY A 140 -5.27 -1.54 15.13
C GLY A 140 -5.17 -0.41 16.15
N ALA A 141 -6.31 0.12 16.57
CA ALA A 141 -6.39 1.13 17.62
C ALA A 141 -5.91 0.59 19.00
N ASP A 142 -5.93 -0.72 19.18
CA ASP A 142 -5.41 -1.44 20.34
C ASP A 142 -3.89 -1.65 20.28
N GLY A 143 -3.24 -1.20 19.21
CA GLY A 143 -1.82 -1.36 18.97
C GLY A 143 -1.42 -2.69 18.33
N LEU A 144 -2.38 -3.58 18.02
CA LEU A 144 -2.12 -4.85 17.33
C LEU A 144 -1.59 -4.56 15.92
N ILE A 145 -0.48 -5.20 15.57
CA ILE A 145 0.10 -5.18 14.23
C ILE A 145 -0.23 -6.50 13.55
N SER A 146 -0.99 -6.44 12.48
CA SER A 146 -1.35 -7.60 11.66
C SER A 146 -0.71 -7.51 10.28
N PHE A 147 -0.01 -8.57 9.86
CA PHE A 147 0.51 -8.69 8.50
C PHE A 147 -0.67 -8.76 7.51
N LEU A 148 -0.56 -8.02 6.40
CA LEU A 148 -1.58 -8.01 5.36
C LEU A 148 -1.13 -8.75 4.11
N GLU A 149 -0.09 -8.25 3.43
CA GLU A 149 0.46 -8.85 2.21
C GLU A 149 1.88 -8.35 1.91
N VAL A 150 2.52 -8.95 0.92
CA VAL A 150 3.77 -8.46 0.33
C VAL A 150 3.53 -8.10 -1.13
N ASN A 151 3.86 -6.87 -1.49
CA ASN A 151 3.93 -6.45 -2.89
C ASN A 151 5.36 -6.59 -3.38
N THR A 152 5.58 -7.56 -4.27
CA THR A 152 6.93 -7.91 -4.81
C THR A 152 7.31 -7.00 -5.99
N ARG A 153 7.12 -5.71 -5.82
CA ARG A 153 7.38 -4.66 -6.82
C ARG A 153 7.50 -3.30 -6.14
N LEU A 154 8.05 -2.34 -6.86
CA LEU A 154 7.96 -0.94 -6.46
C LEU A 154 6.50 -0.46 -6.57
N GLN A 155 6.06 0.33 -5.62
CA GLN A 155 4.70 0.87 -5.56
C GLN A 155 4.67 2.34 -6.01
N VAL A 156 3.45 2.84 -6.28
CA VAL A 156 3.20 4.22 -6.71
C VAL A 156 3.77 5.21 -5.69
N GLU A 157 3.60 4.93 -4.41
CA GLU A 157 3.91 5.78 -3.26
C GLU A 157 5.38 5.75 -2.81
N HIS A 158 6.28 5.10 -3.57
CA HIS A 158 7.71 5.06 -3.24
C HIS A 158 8.39 6.45 -3.13
N PRO A 159 7.94 7.51 -3.85
CA PRO A 159 8.58 8.81 -3.78
C PRO A 159 8.65 9.43 -2.40
N VAL A 160 7.66 9.20 -1.51
CA VAL A 160 7.73 9.74 -0.13
C VAL A 160 8.86 9.10 0.68
N SER A 161 9.19 7.83 0.40
CA SER A 161 10.34 7.16 0.99
C SER A 161 11.66 7.69 0.39
N GLU A 162 11.69 7.98 -0.91
CA GLU A 162 12.87 8.54 -1.58
C GLU A 162 13.22 9.93 -1.04
N VAL A 163 12.25 10.85 -0.97
CA VAL A 163 12.53 12.24 -0.56
C VAL A 163 12.88 12.34 0.93
N THR A 164 12.40 11.43 1.76
CA THR A 164 12.74 11.39 3.20
C THR A 164 14.08 10.71 3.49
N THR A 165 14.62 9.91 2.58
CA THR A 165 15.87 9.17 2.79
C THR A 165 17.00 9.60 1.86
N GLY A 166 16.68 10.29 0.77
CA GLY A 166 17.64 10.68 -0.27
C GLY A 166 18.06 9.52 -1.17
N LEU A 167 17.32 8.40 -1.16
CA LEU A 167 17.57 7.24 -2.00
C LEU A 167 16.80 7.32 -3.32
N ASP A 168 17.36 6.75 -4.35
CA ASP A 168 16.71 6.46 -5.62
C ASP A 168 16.40 4.96 -5.67
N LEU A 169 15.16 4.60 -5.33
CA LEU A 169 14.71 3.20 -5.24
C LEU A 169 14.68 2.53 -6.62
N VAL A 170 14.41 3.27 -7.67
CA VAL A 170 14.44 2.74 -9.05
C VAL A 170 15.88 2.38 -9.42
N ARG A 171 16.83 3.23 -9.11
CA ARG A 171 18.27 2.94 -9.33
C ARG A 171 18.70 1.72 -8.53
N GLU A 172 18.29 1.60 -7.27
CA GLU A 172 18.62 0.42 -6.46
C GLU A 172 18.03 -0.87 -7.06
N GLN A 173 16.81 -0.84 -7.63
CA GLN A 173 16.27 -1.99 -8.35
C GLN A 173 17.16 -2.45 -9.50
N PHE A 174 17.67 -1.53 -10.31
CA PHE A 174 18.60 -1.87 -11.41
C PHE A 174 19.91 -2.46 -10.86
N ARG A 175 20.50 -1.86 -9.82
CA ARG A 175 21.71 -2.38 -9.19
C ARG A 175 21.53 -3.81 -8.66
N ILE A 176 20.40 -4.08 -7.99
CA ILE A 176 20.05 -5.42 -7.49
C ILE A 176 19.88 -6.40 -8.65
N ALA A 177 19.21 -5.99 -9.73
CA ALA A 177 19.01 -6.83 -10.91
C ALA A 177 20.32 -7.20 -11.58
N GLU A 178 21.28 -6.26 -11.62
CA GLU A 178 22.66 -6.47 -12.12
C GLU A 178 23.51 -7.36 -11.20
N GLY A 179 23.00 -7.69 -10.00
CA GLY A 179 23.67 -8.58 -9.05
C GLY A 179 24.58 -7.87 -8.04
N HIS A 180 24.51 -6.56 -7.93
CA HIS A 180 25.25 -5.82 -6.92
C HIS A 180 24.66 -6.00 -5.52
N GLU A 181 25.49 -5.88 -4.50
CA GLU A 181 25.04 -5.70 -3.13
C GLU A 181 24.31 -4.37 -2.97
N LEU A 182 23.41 -4.30 -1.97
CA LEU A 182 22.77 -3.05 -1.57
C LEU A 182 23.81 -1.97 -1.27
N SER A 183 23.51 -0.74 -1.69
CA SER A 183 24.32 0.43 -1.36
C SER A 183 24.26 0.76 0.14
N LEU A 184 23.21 0.33 0.81
CA LEU A 184 22.96 0.48 2.25
C LEU A 184 23.38 -0.77 3.02
N LYS A 185 23.99 -0.57 4.19
CA LYS A 185 24.33 -1.67 5.11
C LYS A 185 23.34 -1.81 6.28
N GLU A 186 22.56 -0.79 6.52
CA GLU A 186 21.56 -0.71 7.59
C GLU A 186 20.35 0.13 7.16
N ASP A 187 19.29 0.08 7.94
CA ASP A 187 18.08 0.86 7.68
C ASP A 187 18.42 2.37 7.76
N PRO A 188 18.10 3.18 6.74
CA PRO A 188 18.36 4.61 6.77
C PRO A 188 17.44 5.32 7.76
N THR A 189 17.94 6.39 8.35
CA THR A 189 17.11 7.27 9.19
C THR A 189 16.40 8.30 8.30
N PRO A 190 15.06 8.33 8.27
CA PRO A 190 14.32 9.34 7.53
C PRO A 190 14.59 10.76 8.05
N ARG A 191 14.61 11.74 7.15
CA ARG A 191 14.77 13.16 7.45
C ARG A 191 13.51 13.90 7.03
N GLY A 192 12.92 14.64 7.99
CA GLY A 192 11.69 15.37 7.74
C GLY A 192 10.48 14.46 7.53
N HIS A 193 9.50 14.97 6.80
CA HIS A 193 8.26 14.29 6.49
C HIS A 193 7.84 14.59 5.06
N ALA A 194 7.13 13.64 4.41
CA ALA A 194 6.65 13.82 3.06
C ALA A 194 5.23 13.30 2.91
N PHE A 195 4.48 13.94 2.01
CA PHE A 195 3.19 13.47 1.52
C PHE A 195 3.25 13.26 0.01
N GLU A 196 2.53 12.27 -0.46
CA GLU A 196 2.20 12.10 -1.88
C GLU A 196 0.69 12.20 -2.04
N PHE A 197 0.26 12.95 -3.06
CA PHE A 197 -1.14 13.08 -3.47
C PHE A 197 -1.27 12.53 -4.87
N ARG A 198 -2.17 11.56 -5.06
CA ARG A 198 -2.50 11.05 -6.39
C ARG A 198 -3.46 11.99 -7.10
N ILE A 199 -3.04 12.52 -8.24
CA ILE A 199 -3.85 13.41 -9.07
C ILE A 199 -4.57 12.55 -10.10
N ASN A 200 -5.87 12.40 -9.92
CA ASN A 200 -6.71 11.53 -10.73
C ASN A 200 -7.63 12.33 -11.66
N GLY A 201 -7.76 11.88 -12.92
CA GLY A 201 -8.74 12.40 -13.90
C GLY A 201 -10.11 11.82 -13.62
N GLU A 202 -10.82 12.36 -12.64
CA GLU A 202 -12.11 11.87 -12.15
C GLU A 202 -13.12 13.02 -12.00
N ASP A 203 -14.40 12.73 -12.22
CA ASP A 203 -15.49 13.66 -12.00
C ASP A 203 -16.10 13.46 -10.60
N ALA A 204 -15.86 14.40 -9.71
CA ALA A 204 -16.40 14.38 -8.35
C ALA A 204 -17.92 14.46 -8.32
N ALA A 205 -18.55 15.17 -9.28
CA ALA A 205 -20.01 15.28 -9.37
C ALA A 205 -20.66 13.96 -9.84
N ALA A 206 -19.91 13.15 -10.61
CA ALA A 206 -20.31 11.82 -11.05
C ALA A 206 -19.76 10.71 -10.14
N ASN A 207 -19.67 10.96 -8.83
CA ASN A 207 -19.19 9.99 -7.84
C ASN A 207 -17.77 9.46 -8.14
N PHE A 208 -16.89 10.36 -8.59
CA PHE A 208 -15.48 10.06 -8.94
C PHE A 208 -15.33 8.99 -10.03
N MET A 209 -16.24 8.97 -10.98
CA MET A 209 -16.05 8.18 -12.20
C MET A 209 -14.87 8.72 -13.01
N PRO A 210 -14.11 7.87 -13.71
CA PRO A 210 -13.08 8.32 -14.63
C PRO A 210 -13.64 9.36 -15.61
N ALA A 211 -12.91 10.45 -15.80
CA ALA A 211 -13.28 11.56 -16.70
C ALA A 211 -12.29 11.63 -17.88
N PRO A 212 -12.47 10.78 -18.92
CA PRO A 212 -11.63 10.83 -20.10
C PRO A 212 -11.82 12.15 -20.86
N GLY A 213 -10.75 12.61 -21.51
CA GLY A 213 -10.80 13.87 -22.29
C GLY A 213 -9.43 14.44 -22.54
N THR A 214 -9.39 15.65 -23.08
CA THR A 214 -8.14 16.38 -23.37
C THR A 214 -7.77 17.29 -22.21
N ILE A 215 -6.51 17.27 -21.78
CA ILE A 215 -5.96 18.21 -20.80
C ILE A 215 -5.78 19.56 -21.48
N VAL A 216 -6.70 20.48 -21.25
CA VAL A 216 -6.71 21.80 -21.89
C VAL A 216 -5.71 22.75 -21.24
N LYS A 217 -5.40 22.55 -19.94
CA LYS A 217 -4.40 23.34 -19.22
C LYS A 217 -3.69 22.43 -18.22
N TYR A 218 -2.36 22.52 -18.17
CA TYR A 218 -1.52 21.82 -17.22
C TYR A 218 -0.42 22.76 -16.71
N SER A 219 -0.30 22.89 -15.40
CA SER A 219 0.74 23.70 -14.76
C SER A 219 1.14 23.04 -13.45
N GLU A 220 2.37 22.59 -13.37
CA GLU A 220 2.92 21.94 -12.19
C GLU A 220 3.30 22.98 -11.14
N PRO A 221 2.97 22.76 -9.86
CA PRO A 221 3.56 23.53 -8.77
C PRO A 221 5.06 23.26 -8.69
N SER A 222 5.82 24.23 -8.22
CA SER A 222 7.27 24.12 -8.05
C SER A 222 7.71 24.89 -6.81
N GLY A 223 8.90 24.57 -6.33
CA GLY A 223 9.52 25.23 -5.19
C GLY A 223 10.28 24.25 -4.31
N PRO A 224 10.93 24.74 -3.23
CA PRO A 224 11.63 23.86 -2.28
C PRO A 224 10.68 22.79 -1.71
N GLY A 225 11.12 21.52 -1.74
CA GLY A 225 10.34 20.41 -1.21
C GLY A 225 9.17 19.94 -2.09
N VAL A 226 9.01 20.49 -3.29
CA VAL A 226 7.95 20.10 -4.23
C VAL A 226 8.55 19.26 -5.37
N ARG A 227 7.98 18.06 -5.58
CA ARG A 227 8.27 17.16 -6.71
C ARG A 227 6.96 16.78 -7.38
N VAL A 228 6.95 16.78 -8.70
CA VAL A 228 5.82 16.26 -9.49
C VAL A 228 6.31 15.17 -10.42
N ASP A 229 5.72 13.98 -10.29
CA ASP A 229 5.93 12.87 -11.22
C ASP A 229 4.69 12.75 -12.09
N SER A 230 4.79 13.23 -13.34
CA SER A 230 3.64 13.33 -14.25
C SER A 230 3.76 12.35 -15.42
N GLY A 231 2.64 11.69 -15.74
CA GLY A 231 2.46 10.91 -16.96
C GLY A 231 1.81 11.70 -18.10
N VAL A 232 1.49 12.98 -17.89
CA VAL A 232 0.73 13.81 -18.83
C VAL A 232 1.34 15.20 -18.97
N VAL A 233 0.96 15.88 -20.06
CA VAL A 233 1.27 17.30 -20.32
C VAL A 233 0.01 17.98 -20.87
N GLN A 234 0.04 19.29 -21.00
CA GLN A 234 -1.02 20.01 -21.70
C GLN A 234 -1.18 19.49 -23.14
N GLY A 235 -2.42 19.20 -23.52
CA GLY A 235 -2.76 18.59 -24.81
C GLY A 235 -2.83 17.05 -24.78
N SER A 236 -2.41 16.40 -23.72
CA SER A 236 -2.57 14.95 -23.60
C SER A 236 -4.04 14.56 -23.65
N VAL A 237 -4.34 13.48 -24.39
CA VAL A 237 -5.68 12.88 -24.46
C VAL A 237 -5.73 11.68 -23.52
N ILE A 238 -6.58 11.76 -22.50
CA ILE A 238 -6.78 10.70 -21.52
C ILE A 238 -7.91 9.81 -22.00
N GLY A 239 -7.60 8.52 -22.16
CA GLY A 239 -8.58 7.49 -22.51
C GLY A 239 -9.16 6.81 -21.28
N GLY A 240 -10.19 5.99 -21.49
CA GLY A 240 -10.82 5.19 -20.44
C GLY A 240 -10.26 3.76 -20.29
N GLN A 241 -9.12 3.45 -20.95
CA GLN A 241 -8.58 2.07 -20.97
C GLN A 241 -7.68 1.75 -19.79
N PHE A 242 -7.19 2.77 -19.08
CA PHE A 242 -6.24 2.63 -17.97
C PHE A 242 -6.80 3.27 -16.70
N ASP A 243 -6.00 3.20 -15.62
CA ASP A 243 -6.25 3.91 -14.38
C ASP A 243 -6.41 5.42 -14.62
N SER A 244 -7.21 6.07 -13.78
CA SER A 244 -7.47 7.51 -13.84
C SER A 244 -6.29 8.38 -13.36
N MET A 245 -5.24 7.79 -12.79
CA MET A 245 -4.11 8.54 -12.24
C MET A 245 -3.31 9.22 -13.35
N LEU A 246 -3.14 10.55 -13.23
CA LEU A 246 -2.45 11.40 -14.19
C LEU A 246 -1.04 11.78 -13.73
N ALA A 247 -0.91 12.09 -12.45
CA ALA A 247 0.32 12.56 -11.86
C ALA A 247 0.33 12.27 -10.34
N LYS A 248 1.50 12.44 -9.74
CA LYS A 248 1.70 12.44 -8.30
C LYS A 248 2.32 13.77 -7.90
N LEU A 249 1.74 14.41 -6.90
CA LEU A 249 2.33 15.57 -6.23
C LEU A 249 2.97 15.09 -4.95
N ILE A 250 4.27 15.24 -4.82
CA ILE A 250 5.03 14.90 -3.63
C ILE A 250 5.52 16.17 -2.98
N VAL A 251 5.27 16.32 -1.69
CA VAL A 251 5.72 17.47 -0.90
C VAL A 251 6.54 16.98 0.29
N TRP A 252 7.62 17.69 0.58
CA TRP A 252 8.52 17.37 1.68
C TRP A 252 8.75 18.62 2.55
N GLY A 253 8.84 18.43 3.85
CA GLY A 253 9.22 19.46 4.83
C GLY A 253 10.11 18.88 5.94
N PRO A 254 10.75 19.77 6.75
CA PRO A 254 11.56 19.34 7.88
C PRO A 254 10.75 18.61 8.97
N ASP A 255 9.46 18.82 8.99
CA ASP A 255 8.48 18.18 9.87
C ASP A 255 7.15 18.00 9.14
N ARG A 256 6.20 17.30 9.79
CA ARG A 256 4.91 16.93 9.20
C ARG A 256 4.03 18.15 8.91
N GLU A 257 4.04 19.13 9.80
CA GLU A 257 3.22 20.34 9.67
C GLU A 257 3.68 21.20 8.47
N THR A 258 5.00 21.32 8.30
CA THR A 258 5.58 22.07 7.17
C THR A 258 5.39 21.33 5.84
N ALA A 259 5.37 20.00 5.83
CA ALA A 259 5.16 19.21 4.63
C ALA A 259 3.71 19.23 4.15
N LEU A 260 2.74 19.42 5.03
CA LEU A 260 1.31 19.49 4.74
C LEU A 260 0.88 20.91 4.35
#